data_c05a12a418938e2beb6049e4674f5a33
#
_entry.id   c05a12a418938e2beb6049e4674f5a33
#
_cell.length_a   1.000
_cell.length_b   1.000
_cell.length_c   1.000
_cell.angle_alpha   90.00
_cell.angle_beta   90.00
_cell.angle_gamma   90.00
#
_symmetry.space_group_name_H-M   'P 1'
#
loop_
_entity.id
_entity.type
_entity.pdbx_description
1 polymer ?
#
loop_
_entity_poly.entity_id
_entity_poly.type
_entity_poly.pdbx_seq_one_letter_code
_entity_poly.pdbx_strand_id
1 'polypeptide(L)'
;MSGLSTSAMDKRPFKGKGGSEGMSQWVLEWQSRNARALDRVVRDMEAVAQESKKMPGNQWYLYLHYRKDTGQYFLMWRSYGARKHVHVSWDRMQGMLERMDESVRTHYAEVNLMAQLLNAKEKAARTALNLANGLLEGSEE
;
A
#
# COMPACT_ATOMS: atom_id res chain seq x y z
N MET A 1 10.18 -11.97 -17.57
CA MET A 1 9.85 -12.49 -17.29
C MET A 1 9.37 -13.36 -17.49
N SER A 2 9.35 -13.70 -17.70
CA SER A 2 8.77 -14.49 -18.04
C SER A 2 8.69 -15.64 -17.55
N GLY A 3 9.30 -16.14 -17.43
CA GLY A 3 9.23 -17.34 -17.09
C GLY A 3 8.37 -17.65 -16.14
N LEU A 4 8.02 -16.97 -15.84
CA LEU A 4 7.38 -17.19 -14.99
C LEU A 4 6.46 -17.93 -15.05
N SER A 5 6.29 -17.90 -15.44
CA SER A 5 5.29 -18.43 -15.42
C SER A 5 4.99 -19.59 -16.04
N THR A 6 5.61 -19.86 -16.94
CA THR A 6 5.27 -20.95 -17.73
C THR A 6 5.29 -22.22 -16.99
N SER A 7 6.32 -22.50 -16.30
CA SER A 7 6.37 -23.79 -15.63
C SER A 7 5.36 -23.87 -14.52
N ALA A 8 5.10 -22.78 -13.89
CA ALA A 8 4.08 -22.80 -12.86
C ALA A 8 2.72 -23.04 -13.45
N MET A 9 2.49 -22.50 -14.61
CA MET A 9 1.20 -22.67 -15.24
C MET A 9 0.94 -24.06 -15.70
N ASP A 10 1.98 -24.77 -16.04
CA ASP A 10 1.82 -26.12 -16.49
C ASP A 10 1.42 -27.06 -15.39
N LYS A 11 1.65 -26.68 -14.16
CA LYS A 11 1.29 -27.53 -13.05
C LYS A 11 -0.12 -27.24 -12.61
N ARG A 12 -0.94 -28.23 -12.73
CA ARG A 12 -2.32 -28.05 -12.38
C ARG A 12 -2.51 -28.26 -10.90
N PRO A 13 -3.29 -27.43 -10.27
CA PRO A 13 -3.45 -27.51 -8.82
C PRO A 13 -4.10 -28.80 -8.35
N PHE A 14 -4.94 -29.38 -9.16
CA PHE A 14 -5.64 -30.56 -8.72
C PHE A 14 -4.98 -31.85 -9.15
N LYS A 15 -3.83 -31.75 -9.76
CA LYS A 15 -3.17 -32.93 -10.24
C LYS A 15 -2.19 -33.42 -9.18
N GLY A 16 -2.07 -34.69 -9.02
CA GLY A 16 -1.15 -35.23 -8.08
C GLY A 16 -1.84 -35.62 -6.82
N LYS A 17 -1.14 -36.42 -6.03
CA LYS A 17 -1.72 -36.89 -4.82
C LYS A 17 -1.68 -35.83 -3.77
N GLY A 18 -2.49 -35.96 -2.78
CA GLY A 18 -2.52 -35.00 -1.74
C GLY A 18 -3.08 -33.68 -2.20
N GLY A 19 -4.13 -33.71 -3.01
CA GLY A 19 -4.68 -32.51 -3.56
C GLY A 19 -4.95 -31.41 -2.55
N SER A 20 -5.54 -31.77 -1.39
CA SER A 20 -5.86 -30.73 -0.44
C SER A 20 -4.58 -30.20 0.23
N GLU A 21 -3.57 -31.04 0.43
CA GLU A 21 -2.30 -30.56 0.95
C GLU A 21 -1.62 -29.66 -0.04
N GLY A 22 -1.68 -30.03 -1.33
CA GLY A 22 -1.10 -29.19 -2.37
C GLY A 22 -1.78 -27.85 -2.47
N MET A 23 -3.11 -27.83 -2.34
CA MET A 23 -3.85 -26.57 -2.38
C MET A 23 -3.53 -25.71 -1.18
N SER A 24 -3.42 -26.31 0.00
CA SER A 24 -3.05 -25.55 1.20
C SER A 24 -1.66 -24.93 1.03
N GLN A 25 -0.75 -25.67 0.43
CA GLN A 25 0.59 -25.15 0.20
C GLN A 25 0.56 -23.95 -0.74
N TRP A 26 -0.25 -24.01 -1.76
CA TRP A 26 -0.40 -22.90 -2.69
C TRP A 26 -0.94 -21.66 -1.98
N VAL A 27 -1.94 -21.85 -1.12
CA VAL A 27 -2.50 -20.74 -0.37
C VAL A 27 -1.49 -20.16 0.61
N LEU A 28 -0.72 -21.04 1.27
CA LEU A 28 0.32 -20.58 2.19
C LEU A 28 1.38 -19.76 1.48
N GLU A 29 1.77 -20.17 0.27
CA GLU A 29 2.73 -19.41 -0.50
C GLU A 29 2.19 -18.05 -0.90
N TRP A 30 0.93 -18.02 -1.30
CA TRP A 30 0.28 -16.77 -1.66
C TRP A 30 0.15 -15.85 -0.45
N GLN A 31 -0.25 -16.42 0.69
CA GLN A 31 -0.33 -15.68 1.93
C GLN A 31 1.03 -15.06 2.30
N SER A 32 2.07 -15.87 2.24
CA SER A 32 3.41 -15.41 2.59
C SER A 32 3.88 -14.29 1.66
N ARG A 33 3.62 -14.45 0.36
CA ARG A 33 4.02 -13.45 -0.62
C ARG A 33 3.33 -12.12 -0.37
N ASN A 34 2.04 -12.16 -0.07
CA ASN A 34 1.31 -10.94 0.17
C ASN A 34 1.62 -10.31 1.51
N ALA A 35 1.93 -11.12 2.51
CA ALA A 35 2.39 -10.58 3.79
C ALA A 35 3.69 -9.79 3.62
N ARG A 36 4.63 -10.35 2.83
CA ARG A 36 5.88 -9.64 2.56
C ARG A 36 5.67 -8.40 1.73
N ALA A 37 4.75 -8.47 0.76
CA ALA A 37 4.43 -7.30 -0.06
C ALA A 37 3.84 -6.19 0.79
N LEU A 38 2.96 -6.54 1.71
CA LEU A 38 2.35 -5.57 2.60
C LEU A 38 3.40 -4.91 3.50
N ASP A 39 4.29 -5.71 4.08
CA ASP A 39 5.37 -5.15 4.89
C ASP A 39 6.20 -4.16 4.11
N ARG A 40 6.54 -4.52 2.88
CA ARG A 40 7.37 -3.64 2.05
C ARG A 40 6.66 -2.33 1.74
N VAL A 41 5.37 -2.41 1.41
CA VAL A 41 4.62 -1.21 1.10
C VAL A 41 4.54 -0.29 2.32
N VAL A 42 4.30 -0.85 3.50
CA VAL A 42 4.21 -0.03 4.70
C VAL A 42 5.53 0.66 5.00
N ARG A 43 6.67 -0.04 4.79
CA ARG A 43 7.96 0.61 4.96
C ARG A 43 8.17 1.73 3.96
N ASP A 44 7.74 1.51 2.71
CA ASP A 44 7.84 2.56 1.71
C ASP A 44 6.97 3.76 2.08
N MET A 45 5.79 3.51 2.64
CA MET A 45 4.92 4.57 3.10
C MET A 45 5.58 5.39 4.21
N GLU A 46 6.23 4.71 5.15
CA GLU A 46 6.94 5.40 6.22
C GLU A 46 8.06 6.28 5.65
N ALA A 47 8.78 5.75 4.68
CA ALA A 47 9.87 6.51 4.07
C ALA A 47 9.35 7.74 3.34
N VAL A 48 8.27 7.61 2.58
CA VAL A 48 7.70 8.73 1.86
C VAL A 48 7.16 9.77 2.81
N ALA A 49 6.54 9.33 3.91
CA ALA A 49 6.04 10.26 4.91
C ALA A 49 7.17 11.09 5.50
N GLN A 50 8.31 10.45 5.82
CA GLN A 50 9.45 11.17 6.34
C GLN A 50 10.03 12.14 5.32
N GLU A 51 10.14 11.71 4.07
CA GLU A 51 10.67 12.58 3.02
C GLU A 51 9.77 13.78 2.78
N SER A 52 8.46 13.61 2.92
CA SER A 52 7.54 14.71 2.67
C SER A 52 7.75 15.87 3.63
N LYS A 53 8.32 15.60 4.80
CA LYS A 53 8.55 16.65 5.78
C LYS A 53 9.72 17.56 5.41
N LYS A 54 10.51 17.15 4.42
CA LYS A 54 11.65 17.93 3.94
C LYS A 54 11.32 18.77 2.73
N MET A 55 10.05 18.84 2.35
CA MET A 55 9.65 19.52 1.13
C MET A 55 9.75 21.05 1.29
N PRO A 56 9.97 21.74 0.15
CA PRO A 56 10.04 23.19 0.18
C PRO A 56 8.73 23.80 0.66
N GLY A 57 8.81 24.93 1.33
CA GLY A 57 7.63 25.62 1.82
C GLY A 57 7.13 25.10 3.14
N ASN A 58 7.37 23.86 3.44
CA ASN A 58 7.08 23.29 4.76
C ASN A 58 5.67 23.57 5.24
N GLN A 59 4.68 23.53 4.33
CA GLN A 59 3.29 23.81 4.70
C GLN A 59 2.49 22.53 4.92
N TRP A 60 2.84 21.48 4.22
CA TRP A 60 2.11 20.22 4.30
C TRP A 60 3.08 19.06 4.40
N TYR A 61 2.60 17.97 4.96
CA TYR A 61 3.38 16.74 5.03
C TYR A 61 2.43 15.55 4.96
N LEU A 62 2.97 14.39 4.56
CA LEU A 62 2.20 13.15 4.54
C LEU A 62 2.24 12.51 5.91
N TYR A 63 1.11 12.05 6.36
CA TYR A 63 0.96 11.35 7.60
C TYR A 63 0.51 9.92 7.32
N LEU A 64 1.18 8.95 7.94
CA LEU A 64 0.80 7.55 7.80
C LEU A 64 -0.22 7.22 8.89
N HIS A 65 -1.43 6.96 8.45
CA HIS A 65 -2.53 6.67 9.35
C HIS A 65 -2.79 5.17 9.40
N TYR A 66 -3.11 4.65 10.57
CA TYR A 66 -3.42 3.25 10.76
C TYR A 66 -4.81 3.11 11.36
N ARG A 67 -5.65 2.30 10.72
CA ARG A 67 -6.99 1.99 11.24
C ARG A 67 -6.99 0.63 11.90
N LYS A 68 -7.27 0.62 13.19
CA LYS A 68 -7.25 -0.62 13.94
C LYS A 68 -8.32 -1.60 13.51
N ASP A 69 -9.49 -1.09 13.14
CA ASP A 69 -10.62 -1.96 12.82
C ASP A 69 -10.41 -2.73 11.53
N THR A 70 -9.68 -2.18 10.58
CA THR A 70 -9.46 -2.84 9.29
C THR A 70 -8.02 -3.27 9.07
N GLY A 71 -7.10 -2.78 9.88
CA GLY A 71 -5.68 -3.02 9.67
C GLY A 71 -5.09 -2.21 8.53
N GLN A 72 -5.82 -1.22 8.04
CA GLN A 72 -5.40 -0.45 6.89
C GLN A 72 -4.39 0.63 7.26
N TYR A 73 -3.34 0.73 6.46
CA TYR A 73 -2.43 1.86 6.50
C TYR A 73 -2.70 2.72 5.27
N PHE A 74 -2.70 4.04 5.44
CA PHE A 74 -2.81 4.91 4.28
C PHE A 74 -2.19 6.26 4.56
N LEU A 75 -1.68 6.87 3.50
CA LEU A 75 -1.04 8.18 3.59
C LEU A 75 -2.07 9.26 3.29
N MET A 76 -2.03 10.30 4.08
CA MET A 76 -2.91 11.46 3.90
C MET A 76 -2.12 12.72 4.18
N TRP A 77 -2.51 13.80 3.51
CA TRP A 77 -1.86 15.08 3.71
C TRP A 77 -2.37 15.75 4.97
N ARG A 78 -1.47 16.40 5.66
CA ARG A 78 -1.80 17.23 6.81
C ARG A 78 -1.10 18.56 6.69
N SER A 79 -1.72 19.60 7.19
CA SER A 79 -1.08 20.91 7.24
C SER A 79 -0.44 21.10 8.59
N TYR A 80 0.68 21.83 8.62
CA TYR A 80 1.26 22.26 9.87
C TYR A 80 0.37 23.37 10.42
N GLY A 81 -0.16 23.18 11.61
CA GLY A 81 -1.03 24.16 12.20
C GLY A 81 -0.42 24.75 13.44
N ALA A 82 -1.01 25.83 13.90
CA ALA A 82 -0.50 26.52 15.07
C ALA A 82 -0.66 25.68 16.32
N ARG A 83 -1.76 24.95 16.43
CA ARG A 83 -2.04 24.17 17.63
C ARG A 83 -2.15 22.69 17.37
N LYS A 84 -2.62 22.32 16.19
CA LYS A 84 -2.70 20.92 15.83
C LYS A 84 -2.64 20.80 14.32
N HIS A 85 -2.24 19.63 13.88
CA HIS A 85 -2.10 19.36 12.46
C HIS A 85 -3.45 18.89 11.94
N VAL A 86 -3.87 19.42 10.80
CA VAL A 86 -5.19 19.19 10.26
C VAL A 86 -5.08 18.51 8.92
N HIS A 87 -5.92 17.51 8.73
CA HIS A 87 -6.00 16.81 7.46
C HIS A 87 -6.45 17.77 6.36
N VAL A 88 -5.81 17.67 5.20
CA VAL A 88 -6.16 18.51 4.05
C VAL A 88 -6.25 17.63 2.81
N SER A 89 -7.26 17.88 1.99
CA SER A 89 -7.44 17.11 0.77
C SER A 89 -6.51 17.60 -0.32
N TRP A 90 -6.21 16.72 -1.26
CA TRP A 90 -5.37 17.10 -2.39
C TRP A 90 -6.03 18.20 -3.23
N ASP A 91 -7.35 18.13 -3.41
CA ASP A 91 -8.06 19.16 -4.16
C ASP A 91 -7.83 20.53 -3.54
N ARG A 92 -7.92 20.62 -2.23
CA ARG A 92 -7.71 21.88 -1.56
C ARG A 92 -6.27 22.34 -1.69
N MET A 93 -5.33 21.41 -1.59
CA MET A 93 -3.91 21.76 -1.75
C MET A 93 -3.63 22.27 -3.15
N GLN A 94 -4.26 21.69 -4.18
CA GLN A 94 -4.05 22.14 -5.53
C GLN A 94 -4.43 23.61 -5.70
N GLY A 95 -5.53 24.03 -5.08
CA GLY A 95 -5.94 25.41 -5.13
C GLY A 95 -4.89 26.34 -4.55
N MET A 96 -4.26 25.91 -3.44
CA MET A 96 -3.23 26.72 -2.81
C MET A 96 -1.93 26.69 -3.61
N LEU A 97 -1.63 25.54 -4.22
CA LEU A 97 -0.39 25.38 -4.99
C LEU A 97 -0.38 26.22 -6.25
N GLU A 98 -1.52 26.61 -6.76
CA GLU A 98 -1.58 27.41 -7.98
C GLU A 98 -0.80 28.71 -7.87
N ARG A 99 -0.62 29.21 -6.67
CA ARG A 99 0.07 30.47 -6.45
C ARG A 99 1.56 30.28 -6.20
N MET A 100 2.03 29.05 -6.22
CA MET A 100 3.42 28.75 -5.92
C MET A 100 4.21 28.49 -7.17
N ASP A 101 5.53 28.48 -7.05
CA ASP A 101 6.42 28.21 -8.17
C ASP A 101 6.12 26.86 -8.77
N GLU A 102 6.35 26.75 -10.06
CA GLU A 102 6.11 25.51 -10.78
C GLU A 102 6.88 24.35 -10.17
N SER A 103 8.12 24.58 -9.76
CA SER A 103 8.94 23.52 -9.19
C SER A 103 8.31 22.97 -7.90
N VAL A 104 7.72 23.85 -7.11
CA VAL A 104 7.07 23.44 -5.88
C VAL A 104 5.80 22.64 -6.20
N ARG A 105 5.00 23.15 -7.14
CA ARG A 105 3.79 22.46 -7.54
C ARG A 105 4.09 21.05 -8.06
N THR A 106 5.10 20.95 -8.91
CA THR A 106 5.48 19.67 -9.49
C THR A 106 5.92 18.70 -8.41
N HIS A 107 6.70 19.20 -7.47
CA HIS A 107 7.22 18.36 -6.41
C HIS A 107 6.08 17.77 -5.56
N TYR A 108 5.13 18.61 -5.14
CA TYR A 108 3.99 18.12 -4.36
C TYR A 108 3.12 17.18 -5.18
N ALA A 109 2.95 17.43 -6.47
CA ALA A 109 2.16 16.56 -7.31
C ALA A 109 2.79 15.18 -7.44
N GLU A 110 4.12 15.12 -7.57
CA GLU A 110 4.82 13.85 -7.67
C GLU A 110 4.70 13.06 -6.37
N VAL A 111 4.86 13.75 -5.25
CA VAL A 111 4.75 13.06 -3.95
C VAL A 111 3.32 12.59 -3.74
N ASN A 112 2.33 13.39 -4.15
CA ASN A 112 0.94 12.96 -4.03
C ASN A 112 0.66 11.72 -4.87
N LEU A 113 1.20 11.67 -6.09
CA LEU A 113 1.01 10.50 -6.93
C LEU A 113 1.65 9.26 -6.29
N MET A 114 2.84 9.43 -5.72
CA MET A 114 3.48 8.34 -5.01
C MET A 114 2.63 7.86 -3.84
N ALA A 115 2.06 8.80 -3.08
CA ALA A 115 1.20 8.43 -1.96
C ALA A 115 -0.02 7.64 -2.43
N GLN A 116 -0.63 8.06 -3.52
CA GLN A 116 -1.78 7.35 -4.07
C GLN A 116 -1.40 5.96 -4.54
N LEU A 117 -0.24 5.84 -5.18
CA LEU A 117 0.24 4.54 -5.63
C LEU A 117 0.46 3.60 -4.44
N LEU A 118 1.10 4.10 -3.39
CA LEU A 118 1.36 3.26 -2.22
C LEU A 118 0.05 2.90 -1.51
N ASN A 119 -0.90 3.82 -1.44
CA ASN A 119 -2.20 3.51 -0.86
C ASN A 119 -2.89 2.39 -1.64
N ALA A 120 -2.79 2.42 -2.97
CA ALA A 120 -3.39 1.38 -3.80
C ALA A 120 -2.70 0.04 -3.61
N LYS A 121 -1.36 0.05 -3.54
CA LYS A 121 -0.60 -1.18 -3.33
C LYS A 121 -0.90 -1.79 -1.95
N GLU A 122 -1.04 -0.94 -0.94
CA GLU A 122 -1.37 -1.42 0.39
C GLU A 122 -2.73 -2.12 0.38
N LYS A 123 -3.70 -1.49 -0.24
CA LYS A 123 -5.04 -2.06 -0.28
C LYS A 123 -5.03 -3.40 -1.01
N ALA A 124 -4.30 -3.50 -2.12
CA ALA A 124 -4.24 -4.73 -2.89
C ALA A 124 -3.59 -5.85 -2.09
N ALA A 125 -2.47 -5.57 -1.45
CA ALA A 125 -1.76 -6.59 -0.68
C ALA A 125 -2.56 -7.01 0.54
N ARG A 126 -3.17 -6.06 1.23
CA ARG A 126 -3.98 -6.37 2.42
C ARG A 126 -5.20 -7.18 2.05
N THR A 127 -5.85 -6.83 0.95
CA THR A 127 -7.01 -7.58 0.48
C THR A 127 -6.63 -9.01 0.13
N ALA A 128 -5.53 -9.18 -0.60
CA ALA A 128 -5.07 -10.52 -0.96
C ALA A 128 -4.71 -11.34 0.29
N LEU A 129 -4.05 -10.70 1.25
CA LEU A 129 -3.68 -11.40 2.47
C LEU A 129 -4.92 -11.84 3.26
N ASN A 130 -5.92 -10.96 3.35
CA ASN A 130 -7.16 -11.30 4.05
C ASN A 130 -7.88 -12.45 3.35
N LEU A 131 -7.88 -12.47 2.03
CA LEU A 131 -8.49 -13.57 1.29
C LEU A 131 -7.75 -14.87 1.54
N ALA A 132 -6.42 -14.84 1.54
CA ALA A 132 -5.64 -16.04 1.82
C ALA A 132 -5.92 -16.56 3.23
N ASN A 133 -5.99 -15.64 4.20
CA ASN A 133 -6.30 -16.03 5.57
C ASN A 133 -7.67 -16.70 5.67
N GLY A 134 -8.63 -16.15 4.94
CA GLY A 134 -9.98 -16.73 4.95
C GLY A 134 -10.00 -18.12 4.35
N LEU A 135 -9.24 -18.33 3.30
CA LEU A 135 -9.16 -19.66 2.68
C LEU A 135 -8.54 -20.68 3.61
N LEU A 136 -7.49 -20.26 4.34
CA LEU A 136 -6.83 -21.18 5.26
C LEU A 136 -7.73 -21.51 6.45
N GLU A 137 -8.48 -20.55 6.95
CA GLU A 137 -9.40 -20.79 8.03
C GLU A 137 -10.50 -21.75 7.62
N GLY A 138 -11.03 -21.56 6.41
CA GLY A 138 -12.06 -22.43 5.91
C GLY A 138 -11.57 -23.86 5.72
N SER A 139 -10.31 -24.02 5.31
CA SER A 139 -9.78 -25.35 5.06
C SER A 139 -9.54 -26.13 6.34
N GLU A 140 -9.48 -25.44 7.48
CA GLU A 140 -9.28 -26.11 8.76
C GLU A 140 -10.57 -26.68 9.31
N GLU A 141 -11.69 -26.24 8.82
CA GLU A 141 -12.95 -26.77 9.25
C GLU A 141 -13.29 -28.04 8.49
#